data_019fde2f1f30ed401651f4e6c19e9f72
#
_entry.id   019fde2f1f30ed401651f4e6c19e9f72
#
_cell.length_a   1.000
_cell.length_b   1.000
_cell.length_c   1.000
_cell.angle_alpha   90.00
_cell.angle_beta   90.00
_cell.angle_gamma   90.00
#
_symmetry.space_group_name_H-M   'P 1'
#
loop_
_entity.id
_entity.type
_entity.pdbx_description
1 polymer ?
#
loop_
_entity_poly.entity_id
_entity_poly.type
_entity_poly.pdbx_seq_one_letter_code
_entity_poly.pdbx_strand_id
1 'polypeptide(L)'
;MIKRTKYLNQLIALKNNGFPKVITGPRRTGKSYLLHEIFTDYLIENNVPEENIILIELDDDKNAHLRNPIELGKYVRSITKDKSDCYVILDEIQRVFTIVNPALTSGKIKLAKAKDTETISFVDVVLGLSHEKNIDLYITGSNSKMLSTDIVTEFRDKASQIHMHPLSFEEFYSYRQGSKTDALYEYMQYGCLL
;
A
#
# COMPACT_ATOMS: atom_id res chain seq x y z
N MET A 1 0.21 -12.47 18.54
CA MET A 1 0.20 -11.69 17.29
C MET A 1 1.20 -12.30 16.32
N ILE A 2 0.85 -12.50 15.04
CA ILE A 2 1.74 -13.09 14.04
C ILE A 2 2.64 -12.00 13.47
N LYS A 3 3.95 -12.13 13.64
CA LYS A 3 4.91 -11.05 13.37
C LYS A 3 5.22 -10.80 11.90
N ARG A 4 4.89 -11.72 10.97
CA ARG A 4 5.21 -11.59 9.53
C ARG A 4 6.65 -11.09 9.26
N THR A 5 7.61 -11.57 10.06
CA THR A 5 8.99 -11.05 10.15
C THR A 5 9.70 -10.95 8.80
N LYS A 6 9.47 -11.91 7.91
CA LYS A 6 10.03 -11.89 6.54
C LYS A 6 9.68 -10.60 5.80
N TYR A 7 8.41 -10.21 5.84
CA TYR A 7 7.91 -9.02 5.11
C TYR A 7 8.28 -7.73 5.82
N LEU A 8 8.27 -7.71 7.16
CA LEU A 8 8.79 -6.58 7.92
C LEU A 8 10.25 -6.29 7.57
N ASN A 9 11.10 -7.33 7.55
CA ASN A 9 12.52 -7.16 7.18
C ASN A 9 12.69 -6.63 5.74
N GLN A 10 11.83 -7.04 4.81
CA GLN A 10 11.83 -6.49 3.45
C GLN A 10 11.46 -5.00 3.44
N LEU A 11 10.43 -4.59 4.19
CA LEU A 11 10.05 -3.18 4.32
C LEU A 11 11.19 -2.34 4.91
N ILE A 12 11.82 -2.84 5.97
CA ILE A 12 12.98 -2.19 6.61
C ILE A 12 14.14 -2.00 5.63
N ALA A 13 14.47 -3.04 4.86
CA ALA A 13 15.56 -2.99 3.88
C ALA A 13 15.28 -2.01 2.72
N LEU A 14 14.01 -1.78 2.40
CA LEU A 14 13.58 -0.88 1.33
C LEU A 14 13.28 0.55 1.81
N LYS A 15 13.29 0.78 3.11
CA LYS A 15 12.96 2.08 3.70
C LYS A 15 13.87 3.19 3.15
N ASN A 16 13.29 4.32 2.78
CA ASN A 16 13.98 5.51 2.29
C ASN A 16 14.87 5.27 1.04
N ASN A 17 14.54 4.29 0.20
CA ASN A 17 15.30 3.99 -1.02
C ASN A 17 14.89 4.88 -2.23
N GLY A 18 14.00 5.84 -2.03
CA GLY A 18 13.52 6.77 -3.08
C GLY A 18 12.47 6.19 -4.03
N PHE A 19 12.07 4.92 -3.86
CA PHE A 19 11.03 4.28 -4.65
C PHE A 19 9.77 4.01 -3.82
N PRO A 20 8.56 4.11 -4.39
CA PRO A 20 7.35 3.67 -3.71
C PRO A 20 7.40 2.14 -3.48
N LYS A 21 6.94 1.69 -2.33
CA LYS A 21 6.84 0.27 -1.96
C LYS A 21 5.45 -0.23 -2.28
N VAL A 22 5.36 -1.15 -3.22
CA VAL A 22 4.09 -1.72 -3.70
C VAL A 22 3.91 -3.10 -3.07
N ILE A 23 2.98 -3.20 -2.13
CA ILE A 23 2.67 -4.44 -1.43
C ILE A 23 1.46 -5.10 -2.10
N THR A 24 1.70 -6.21 -2.77
CA THR A 24 0.68 -6.98 -3.49
C THR A 24 0.43 -8.33 -2.83
N GLY A 25 -0.61 -9.02 -3.25
CA GLY A 25 -0.94 -10.36 -2.79
C GLY A 25 -2.45 -10.57 -2.66
N PRO A 26 -2.92 -11.81 -2.49
CA PRO A 26 -4.33 -12.13 -2.36
C PRO A 26 -5.03 -11.33 -1.25
N ARG A 27 -6.36 -11.25 -1.31
CA ARG A 27 -7.15 -10.72 -0.18
C ARG A 27 -6.90 -11.55 1.08
N ARG A 28 -7.01 -10.93 2.25
CA ARG A 28 -6.85 -11.57 3.56
C ARG A 28 -5.46 -12.18 3.83
N THR A 29 -4.42 -11.70 3.15
CA THR A 29 -3.03 -12.10 3.45
C THR A 29 -2.35 -11.23 4.50
N GLY A 30 -3.07 -10.24 5.07
CA GLY A 30 -2.56 -9.37 6.12
C GLY A 30 -1.71 -8.20 5.63
N LYS A 31 -1.93 -7.69 4.39
CA LYS A 31 -1.20 -6.53 3.85
C LYS A 31 -1.42 -5.28 4.69
N SER A 32 -2.69 -4.92 4.91
CA SER A 32 -3.06 -3.77 5.75
C SER A 32 -2.52 -3.95 7.17
N TYR A 33 -2.69 -5.13 7.78
CA TYR A 33 -2.16 -5.45 9.10
C TYR A 33 -0.62 -5.30 9.18
N LEU A 34 0.11 -5.73 8.14
CA LEU A 34 1.56 -5.57 8.08
C LEU A 34 1.97 -4.10 8.13
N LEU A 35 1.27 -3.22 7.40
CA LEU A 35 1.60 -1.80 7.34
C LEU A 35 1.05 -1.00 8.52
N HIS A 36 -0.23 -1.23 8.90
CA HIS A 36 -0.91 -0.43 9.90
C HIS A 36 -0.44 -0.73 11.33
N GLU A 37 -0.15 -2.01 11.61
CA GLU A 37 0.25 -2.45 12.94
C GLU A 37 1.77 -2.70 12.99
N ILE A 38 2.24 -3.74 12.30
CA ILE A 38 3.61 -4.24 12.47
C ILE A 38 4.66 -3.21 12.03
N PHE A 39 4.46 -2.57 10.88
CA PHE A 39 5.43 -1.61 10.36
C PHE A 39 5.33 -0.26 11.06
N THR A 40 4.12 0.18 11.40
CA THR A 40 3.90 1.40 12.20
C THR A 40 4.54 1.26 13.58
N ASP A 41 4.32 0.16 14.29
CA ASP A 41 4.97 -0.12 15.58
C ASP A 41 6.49 -0.06 15.44
N TYR A 42 7.04 -0.72 14.40
CA TYR A 42 8.48 -0.65 14.13
C TYR A 42 8.99 0.79 13.93
N LEU A 43 8.25 1.64 13.20
CA LEU A 43 8.63 3.03 12.98
C LEU A 43 8.63 3.82 14.29
N ILE A 44 7.61 3.66 15.13
CA ILE A 44 7.49 4.31 16.44
C ILE A 44 8.63 3.85 17.37
N GLU A 45 8.90 2.55 17.44
CA GLU A 45 10.01 1.99 18.22
C GLU A 45 11.39 2.50 17.76
N ASN A 46 11.50 2.94 16.51
CA ASN A 46 12.71 3.56 15.95
C ASN A 46 12.65 5.10 15.93
N ASN A 47 11.88 5.70 16.84
CA ASN A 47 11.78 7.12 17.09
C ASN A 47 11.26 7.97 15.91
N VAL A 48 10.44 7.39 15.02
CA VAL A 48 9.68 8.17 14.04
C VAL A 48 8.49 8.81 14.76
N PRO A 49 8.32 10.15 14.70
CA PRO A 49 7.16 10.81 15.28
C PRO A 49 5.86 10.30 14.67
N GLU A 50 4.83 10.05 15.50
CA GLU A 50 3.53 9.54 15.03
C GLU A 50 2.90 10.46 13.98
N GLU A 51 3.06 11.78 14.11
CA GLU A 51 2.58 12.76 13.13
C GLU A 51 3.25 12.67 11.76
N ASN A 52 4.38 11.95 11.65
CA ASN A 52 5.07 11.68 10.40
C ASN A 52 4.65 10.34 9.76
N ILE A 53 3.84 9.55 10.46
CA ILE A 53 3.26 8.30 9.96
C ILE A 53 1.83 8.59 9.52
N ILE A 54 1.61 8.60 8.21
CA ILE A 54 0.34 9.02 7.60
C ILE A 54 -0.32 7.82 6.97
N LEU A 55 -1.47 7.42 7.53
CA LEU A 55 -2.26 6.30 7.06
C LEU A 55 -3.55 6.80 6.39
N ILE A 56 -3.78 6.38 5.15
CA ILE A 56 -4.97 6.69 4.37
C ILE A 56 -5.58 5.40 3.84
N GLU A 57 -6.71 5.00 4.41
CA GLU A 57 -7.51 3.86 3.97
C GLU A 57 -8.52 4.33 2.92
N LEU A 58 -8.27 3.99 1.65
CA LEU A 58 -9.08 4.47 0.52
C LEU A 58 -10.41 3.72 0.35
N ASP A 59 -10.62 2.64 1.06
CA ASP A 59 -11.91 1.96 1.14
C ASP A 59 -12.82 2.52 2.25
N ASP A 60 -12.28 3.25 3.23
CA ASP A 60 -13.09 4.02 4.19
C ASP A 60 -13.88 5.12 3.47
N ASP A 61 -15.15 5.28 3.82
CA ASP A 61 -16.05 6.30 3.26
C ASP A 61 -15.66 7.73 3.66
N LYS A 62 -15.03 7.92 4.82
CA LYS A 62 -14.46 9.21 5.26
C LYS A 62 -13.42 9.74 4.27
N ASN A 63 -12.71 8.84 3.60
CA ASN A 63 -11.68 9.13 2.61
C ASN A 63 -12.23 9.11 1.16
N ALA A 64 -13.55 9.05 0.96
CA ALA A 64 -14.16 8.93 -0.37
C ALA A 64 -13.74 10.08 -1.31
N HIS A 65 -13.51 11.29 -0.81
CA HIS A 65 -13.03 12.43 -1.58
C HIS A 65 -11.59 12.26 -2.09
N LEU A 66 -10.75 11.49 -1.38
CA LEU A 66 -9.37 11.16 -1.77
C LEU A 66 -9.29 10.08 -2.85
N ARG A 67 -10.42 9.48 -3.26
CA ARG A 67 -10.46 8.60 -4.43
C ARG A 67 -10.32 9.35 -5.76
N ASN A 68 -10.36 10.68 -5.72
CA ASN A 68 -9.92 11.52 -6.84
C ASN A 68 -8.38 11.63 -6.81
N PRO A 69 -7.67 11.23 -7.88
CA PRO A 69 -6.20 11.22 -7.89
C PRO A 69 -5.59 12.61 -7.62
N ILE A 70 -6.21 13.68 -8.15
CA ILE A 70 -5.70 15.04 -7.93
C ILE A 70 -5.86 15.45 -6.47
N GLU A 71 -7.02 15.19 -5.88
CA GLU A 71 -7.28 15.55 -4.48
C GLU A 71 -6.39 14.73 -3.53
N LEU A 72 -6.16 13.45 -3.81
CA LEU A 72 -5.22 12.61 -3.07
C LEU A 72 -3.81 13.22 -3.08
N GLY A 73 -3.29 13.55 -4.26
CA GLY A 73 -1.97 14.15 -4.40
C GLY A 73 -1.84 15.49 -3.69
N LYS A 74 -2.84 16.36 -3.79
CA LYS A 74 -2.88 17.66 -3.07
C LYS A 74 -2.91 17.45 -1.57
N TYR A 75 -3.78 16.57 -1.09
CA TYR A 75 -3.94 16.28 0.33
C TYR A 75 -2.63 15.79 0.95
N VAL A 76 -2.02 14.76 0.36
CA VAL A 76 -0.75 14.21 0.86
C VAL A 76 0.33 15.30 0.92
N ARG A 77 0.52 16.07 -0.16
CA ARG A 77 1.50 17.18 -0.15
C ARG A 77 1.19 18.23 0.91
N SER A 78 -0.07 18.53 1.16
CA SER A 78 -0.46 19.53 2.16
C SER A 78 -0.10 19.13 3.60
N ILE A 79 -0.27 17.85 3.94
CA ILE A 79 -0.02 17.34 5.30
C ILE A 79 1.44 16.96 5.56
N THR A 80 2.25 16.86 4.48
CA THR A 80 3.69 16.56 4.58
C THR A 80 4.59 17.78 4.35
N LYS A 81 4.01 18.93 3.96
CA LYS A 81 4.73 20.12 3.45
C LYS A 81 5.87 20.59 4.34
N ASP A 82 5.65 20.69 5.63
CA ASP A 82 6.61 21.26 6.58
C ASP A 82 7.24 20.20 7.50
N LYS A 83 7.17 18.93 7.08
CA LYS A 83 7.67 17.76 7.81
C LYS A 83 8.88 17.16 7.13
N SER A 84 9.76 16.57 7.93
CA SER A 84 10.84 15.70 7.45
C SER A 84 10.44 14.23 7.57
N ASP A 85 10.93 13.39 6.65
CA ASP A 85 10.83 11.92 6.73
C ASP A 85 9.43 11.38 7.04
N CYS A 86 8.45 11.76 6.21
CA CYS A 86 7.08 11.26 6.31
C CYS A 86 6.95 9.87 5.70
N TYR A 87 6.33 8.96 6.44
CA TYR A 87 5.97 7.61 5.97
C TYR A 87 4.49 7.61 5.59
N VAL A 88 4.21 7.61 4.29
CA VAL A 88 2.84 7.70 3.78
C VAL A 88 2.37 6.31 3.34
N ILE A 89 1.32 5.82 3.95
CA ILE A 89 0.71 4.52 3.68
C ILE A 89 -0.65 4.75 3.03
N LEU A 90 -0.79 4.33 1.76
CA LEU A 90 -2.04 4.38 1.01
C LEU A 90 -2.59 2.96 0.86
N ASP A 91 -3.60 2.64 1.65
CA ASP A 91 -4.21 1.30 1.63
C ASP A 91 -5.34 1.22 0.60
N GLU A 92 -5.45 0.07 -0.09
CA GLU A 92 -6.43 -0.22 -1.14
C GLU A 92 -6.41 0.82 -2.28
N ILE A 93 -5.20 1.16 -2.79
CA ILE A 93 -4.96 2.24 -3.78
C ILE A 93 -5.79 2.10 -5.06
N GLN A 94 -6.21 0.87 -5.42
CA GLN A 94 -7.08 0.64 -6.58
C GLN A 94 -8.51 1.24 -6.45
N ARG A 95 -8.84 1.78 -5.28
CA ARG A 95 -10.08 2.55 -5.07
C ARG A 95 -10.00 3.94 -5.70
N VAL A 96 -8.81 4.44 -5.99
CA VAL A 96 -8.63 5.71 -6.69
C VAL A 96 -9.15 5.58 -8.12
N PHE A 97 -9.95 6.56 -8.53
CA PHE A 97 -10.53 6.61 -9.87
C PHE A 97 -9.48 6.96 -10.90
N THR A 98 -9.68 6.50 -12.13
CA THR A 98 -9.00 7.08 -13.29
C THR A 98 -9.88 8.19 -13.86
N ILE A 99 -9.33 9.36 -14.07
CA ILE A 99 -10.03 10.54 -14.58
C ILE A 99 -9.43 10.99 -15.92
N VAL A 100 -10.24 11.65 -16.73
CA VAL A 100 -9.73 12.36 -17.90
C VAL A 100 -8.90 13.55 -17.43
N ASN A 101 -7.78 13.82 -18.09
CA ASN A 101 -6.94 14.97 -17.74
C ASN A 101 -7.78 16.26 -17.71
N PRO A 102 -7.88 16.99 -16.59
CA PRO A 102 -8.70 18.17 -16.45
C PRO A 102 -8.34 19.30 -17.44
N ALA A 103 -7.12 19.33 -17.95
CA ALA A 103 -6.74 20.27 -19.01
C ALA A 103 -7.61 20.11 -20.28
N LEU A 104 -8.11 18.90 -20.55
CA LEU A 104 -8.98 18.60 -21.69
C LEU A 104 -10.48 18.82 -21.39
N THR A 105 -10.83 19.05 -20.14
CA THR A 105 -12.23 19.17 -19.68
C THR A 105 -12.56 20.54 -19.08
N SER A 106 -11.77 21.57 -19.41
CA SER A 106 -11.90 22.91 -18.84
C SER A 106 -11.92 22.92 -17.30
N GLY A 107 -11.09 22.07 -16.69
CA GLY A 107 -10.96 21.92 -15.23
C GLY A 107 -12.02 21.03 -14.56
N LYS A 108 -12.99 20.50 -15.31
CA LYS A 108 -14.04 19.63 -14.73
C LYS A 108 -13.52 18.20 -14.53
N ILE A 109 -13.80 17.65 -13.37
CA ILE A 109 -13.50 16.24 -13.08
C ILE A 109 -14.46 15.33 -13.82
N LYS A 110 -13.92 14.43 -14.63
CA LYS A 110 -14.66 13.44 -15.41
C LYS A 110 -14.01 12.08 -15.29
N LEU A 111 -14.77 11.07 -14.94
CA LEU A 111 -14.28 9.68 -14.90
C LEU A 111 -13.88 9.24 -16.31
N ALA A 112 -12.72 8.60 -16.42
CA ALA A 112 -12.21 8.08 -17.67
C ALA A 112 -13.02 6.85 -18.13
N LYS A 113 -13.19 6.76 -19.45
CA LYS A 113 -13.76 5.58 -20.13
C LYS A 113 -12.64 4.88 -20.91
N ALA A 114 -12.86 3.63 -21.29
CA ALA A 114 -11.86 2.82 -22.01
C ALA A 114 -11.26 3.47 -23.28
N LYS A 115 -12.00 4.41 -23.90
CA LYS A 115 -11.56 5.12 -25.11
C LYS A 115 -10.74 6.40 -24.83
N ASP A 116 -10.70 6.84 -23.58
CA ASP A 116 -9.99 8.07 -23.22
C ASP A 116 -8.50 7.75 -23.06
N THR A 117 -7.64 8.43 -23.80
CA THR A 117 -6.18 8.18 -23.82
C THR A 117 -5.41 9.09 -22.88
N GLU A 118 -5.86 10.33 -22.71
CA GLU A 118 -5.24 11.30 -21.83
C GLU A 118 -5.91 11.23 -20.42
N THR A 119 -5.39 10.38 -19.57
CA THR A 119 -5.98 10.12 -18.26
C THR A 119 -4.98 10.33 -17.13
N ILE A 120 -5.50 10.55 -15.93
CA ILE A 120 -4.72 10.58 -14.67
C ILE A 120 -5.24 9.45 -13.79
N SER A 121 -4.35 8.59 -13.35
CA SER A 121 -4.61 7.43 -12.50
C SER A 121 -3.91 7.54 -11.15
N PHE A 122 -4.08 6.54 -10.29
CA PHE A 122 -3.30 6.45 -9.06
C PHE A 122 -1.79 6.30 -9.32
N VAL A 123 -1.40 5.72 -10.47
CA VAL A 123 0.02 5.54 -10.82
C VAL A 123 0.71 6.90 -10.95
N ASP A 124 0.05 7.84 -11.64
CA ASP A 124 0.57 9.21 -11.81
C ASP A 124 0.75 9.90 -10.46
N VAL A 125 -0.20 9.72 -9.54
CA VAL A 125 -0.11 10.29 -8.18
C VAL A 125 1.03 9.65 -7.39
N VAL A 126 1.14 8.33 -7.40
CA VAL A 126 2.19 7.59 -6.69
C VAL A 126 3.57 7.98 -7.20
N LEU A 127 3.76 8.02 -8.52
CA LEU A 127 5.02 8.45 -9.12
C LEU A 127 5.30 9.93 -8.84
N GLY A 128 4.28 10.79 -8.89
CA GLY A 128 4.41 12.20 -8.54
C GLY A 128 4.81 12.43 -7.07
N LEU A 129 4.23 11.67 -6.14
CA LEU A 129 4.57 11.74 -4.71
C LEU A 129 5.96 11.15 -4.42
N SER A 130 6.42 10.17 -5.18
CA SER A 130 7.76 9.58 -4.99
C SER A 130 8.90 10.54 -5.34
N HIS A 131 8.63 11.64 -6.02
CA HIS A 131 9.61 12.69 -6.26
C HIS A 131 9.78 13.66 -5.08
N GLU A 132 8.88 13.63 -4.10
CA GLU A 132 8.98 14.44 -2.87
C GLU A 132 10.02 13.80 -1.94
N LYS A 133 11.11 14.52 -1.66
CA LYS A 133 12.27 13.99 -0.91
C LYS A 133 11.96 13.64 0.54
N ASN A 134 10.91 14.21 1.10
CA ASN A 134 10.47 14.00 2.47
C ASN A 134 9.36 12.94 2.59
N ILE A 135 9.02 12.24 1.52
CA ILE A 135 7.97 11.20 1.51
C ILE A 135 8.58 9.84 1.18
N ASP A 136 8.42 8.90 2.10
CA ASP A 136 8.63 7.48 1.85
C ASP A 136 7.25 6.81 1.71
N LEU A 137 6.95 6.31 0.50
CA LEU A 137 5.59 5.93 0.10
C LEU A 137 5.39 4.42 0.08
N TYR A 138 4.32 3.97 0.72
CA TYR A 138 3.89 2.58 0.80
C TYR A 138 2.46 2.45 0.28
N ILE A 139 2.22 1.54 -0.64
CA ILE A 139 0.89 1.32 -1.19
C ILE A 139 0.50 -0.15 -1.13
N THR A 140 -0.77 -0.42 -0.82
CA THR A 140 -1.32 -1.76 -0.94
C THR A 140 -2.39 -1.84 -2.01
N GLY A 141 -2.60 -3.04 -2.48
CA GLY A 141 -3.73 -3.36 -3.33
C GLY A 141 -3.96 -4.88 -3.40
N SER A 142 -5.22 -5.28 -3.50
CA SER A 142 -5.65 -6.67 -3.33
C SER A 142 -6.27 -7.30 -4.57
N ASN A 143 -6.35 -6.60 -5.70
CA ASN A 143 -7.05 -7.12 -6.86
C ASN A 143 -6.14 -7.30 -8.10
N SER A 144 -6.71 -7.94 -9.12
CA SER A 144 -6.07 -8.17 -10.41
C SER A 144 -5.61 -6.88 -11.12
N LYS A 145 -6.19 -5.71 -10.79
CA LYS A 145 -5.74 -4.43 -11.33
C LYS A 145 -4.32 -4.09 -10.91
N MET A 146 -3.95 -4.35 -9.63
CA MET A 146 -2.58 -4.12 -9.13
C MET A 146 -1.57 -5.14 -9.68
N LEU A 147 -2.06 -6.26 -10.20
CA LEU A 147 -1.25 -7.31 -10.84
C LEU A 147 -1.40 -7.28 -12.38
N SER A 148 -2.15 -6.30 -12.93
CA SER A 148 -2.29 -6.18 -14.37
C SER A 148 -0.93 -5.84 -14.99
N THR A 149 -0.68 -6.39 -16.17
CA THR A 149 0.56 -6.17 -16.92
C THR A 149 0.83 -4.68 -17.12
N ASP A 150 -0.22 -3.89 -17.30
CA ASP A 150 -0.12 -2.44 -17.54
C ASP A 150 0.45 -1.72 -16.30
N ILE A 151 -0.09 -2.00 -15.10
CA ILE A 151 0.40 -1.38 -13.86
C ILE A 151 1.81 -1.87 -13.51
N VAL A 152 2.07 -3.16 -13.66
CA VAL A 152 3.43 -3.72 -13.48
C VAL A 152 4.41 -3.05 -14.45
N THR A 153 3.97 -2.76 -15.68
CA THR A 153 4.78 -2.08 -16.69
C THR A 153 5.00 -0.60 -16.35
N GLU A 154 3.96 0.11 -15.90
CA GLU A 154 4.06 1.52 -15.52
C GLU A 154 4.97 1.75 -14.30
N PHE A 155 4.96 0.81 -13.35
CA PHE A 155 5.87 0.81 -12.19
C PHE A 155 7.22 0.12 -12.45
N ARG A 156 7.46 -0.45 -13.65
CA ARG A 156 8.72 -1.13 -13.95
C ARG A 156 9.90 -0.18 -13.68
N ASP A 157 10.86 -0.66 -12.90
CA ASP A 157 12.06 0.09 -12.49
C ASP A 157 11.81 1.39 -11.70
N LYS A 158 10.55 1.65 -11.33
CA LYS A 158 10.13 2.86 -10.59
C LYS A 158 9.47 2.56 -9.24
N ALA A 159 9.44 1.30 -8.83
CA ALA A 159 8.88 0.89 -7.55
C ALA A 159 9.55 -0.38 -7.01
N SER A 160 9.61 -0.49 -5.69
CA SER A 160 10.02 -1.71 -4.99
C SER A 160 8.79 -2.57 -4.71
N GLN A 161 8.78 -3.81 -5.18
CA GLN A 161 7.63 -4.70 -5.03
C GLN A 161 7.85 -5.73 -3.92
N ILE A 162 6.82 -5.91 -3.09
CA ILE A 162 6.74 -6.97 -2.08
C ILE A 162 5.48 -7.77 -2.33
N HIS A 163 5.64 -9.04 -2.70
CA HIS A 163 4.50 -9.92 -2.90
C HIS A 163 4.25 -10.76 -1.64
N MET A 164 3.13 -10.48 -0.96
CA MET A 164 2.72 -11.21 0.23
C MET A 164 1.95 -12.47 -0.15
N HIS A 165 2.44 -13.59 0.36
CA HIS A 165 1.74 -14.86 0.31
C HIS A 165 0.84 -15.04 1.53
N PRO A 166 -0.15 -15.93 1.45
CA PRO A 166 -0.88 -16.39 2.60
C PRO A 166 0.07 -16.89 3.72
N LEU A 167 -0.46 -17.01 4.93
CA LEU A 167 0.33 -17.42 6.09
C LEU A 167 0.96 -18.81 5.83
N SER A 168 2.27 -18.92 6.06
CA SER A 168 2.94 -20.22 5.99
C SER A 168 2.66 -21.05 7.23
N PHE A 169 2.81 -22.37 7.15
CA PHE A 169 2.68 -23.23 8.33
C PHE A 169 3.69 -22.86 9.43
N GLU A 170 4.89 -22.46 9.07
CA GLU A 170 5.91 -22.03 10.02
C GLU A 170 5.48 -20.78 10.81
N GLU A 171 4.95 -19.77 10.10
CA GLU A 171 4.40 -18.55 10.72
C GLU A 171 3.21 -18.88 11.62
N PHE A 172 2.29 -19.77 11.16
CA PHE A 172 1.16 -20.24 11.93
C PHE A 172 1.60 -20.99 13.20
N TYR A 173 2.52 -21.95 13.06
CA TYR A 173 3.01 -22.76 14.16
C TYR A 173 3.78 -21.94 15.19
N SER A 174 4.57 -20.96 14.76
CA SER A 174 5.29 -20.07 15.68
C SER A 174 4.34 -19.27 16.58
N TYR A 175 3.15 -18.95 16.09
CA TYR A 175 2.11 -18.28 16.87
C TYR A 175 1.28 -19.24 17.72
N ARG A 176 0.83 -20.35 17.12
CA ARG A 176 -0.07 -21.33 17.75
C ARG A 176 0.60 -22.08 18.89
N GLN A 177 1.88 -22.46 18.72
CA GLN A 177 2.65 -23.33 19.62
C GLN A 177 1.96 -24.67 19.94
N GLY A 178 2.52 -25.49 20.83
CA GLY A 178 1.96 -26.78 21.23
C GLY A 178 2.33 -27.94 20.31
N SER A 179 1.44 -28.93 20.15
CA SER A 179 1.68 -30.08 19.28
C SER A 179 1.77 -29.68 17.81
N LYS A 180 2.89 -30.01 17.15
CA LYS A 180 3.09 -29.71 15.74
C LYS A 180 2.11 -30.45 14.82
N THR A 181 1.72 -31.66 15.22
CA THR A 181 0.75 -32.48 14.49
C THR A 181 -0.63 -31.84 14.54
N ASP A 182 -1.10 -31.43 15.72
CA ASP A 182 -2.42 -30.79 15.88
C ASP A 182 -2.45 -29.44 15.15
N ALA A 183 -1.38 -28.67 15.27
CA ALA A 183 -1.25 -27.41 14.56
C ALA A 183 -1.28 -27.62 13.01
N LEU A 184 -0.70 -28.71 12.50
CA LEU A 184 -0.76 -29.03 11.08
C LEU A 184 -2.18 -29.37 10.63
N TYR A 185 -2.90 -30.16 11.43
CA TYR A 185 -4.32 -30.46 11.13
C TYR A 185 -5.19 -29.20 11.12
N GLU A 186 -5.03 -28.32 12.11
CA GLU A 186 -5.74 -27.04 12.16
C GLU A 186 -5.40 -26.17 10.93
N TYR A 187 -4.12 -26.06 10.58
CA TYR A 187 -3.69 -25.31 9.40
C TYR A 187 -4.25 -25.87 8.10
N MET A 188 -4.33 -27.20 7.96
CA MET A 188 -4.94 -27.86 6.80
C MET A 188 -6.46 -27.67 6.74
N GLN A 189 -7.12 -27.61 7.89
CA GLN A 189 -8.58 -27.49 7.98
C GLN A 189 -9.07 -26.07 7.75
N TYR A 190 -8.41 -25.08 8.34
CA TYR A 190 -8.81 -23.68 8.30
C TYR A 190 -8.01 -22.85 7.27
N GLY A 191 -6.96 -23.44 6.72
CA GLY A 191 -6.09 -22.79 5.76
C GLY A 191 -5.22 -21.70 6.36
N CYS A 192 -4.66 -20.92 5.47
CA CYS A 192 -3.76 -19.82 5.78
C CYS A 192 -4.47 -18.48 6.02
N LEU A 193 -5.78 -18.49 6.18
CA LEU A 193 -6.62 -17.33 6.40
C LEU A 193 -7.07 -17.33 7.87
N LEU A 194 -6.38 -16.58 8.69
CA LEU A 194 -6.81 -16.24 10.05
C LEU A 194 -7.51 -14.89 10.06
#